data_ce7ea8c315d7c2ea1269d48e09934eac
#
_entry.id   ce7ea8c315d7c2ea1269d48e09934eac
#
_cell.length_a   1.000
_cell.length_b   1.000
_cell.length_c   1.000
_cell.angle_alpha   90.00
_cell.angle_beta   90.00
_cell.angle_gamma   90.00
#
_symmetry.space_group_name_H-M   'P 1'
#
loop_
_entity.id
_entity.type
_entity.pdbx_description
1 polymer ?
#
loop_
_entity_poly.entity_id
_entity_poly.type
_entity_poly.pdbx_seq_one_letter_code
_entity_poly.pdbx_strand_id
1 'polypeptide(L)'
;LKSGDTVLVQVTKDPVGHKGARLTSQVSLPGRYLVYVPGGSMTGISRKLPDVERQRLKKILKDRLPEGAGVIVRTAAEGASETELTNDINRLRSQWEQIQEKAGSTKTLAPELLYAEPDLTIKTVRDVFNEDFTAMVVQGEQAWDNIEAYVTYVAPDLLDRLQRWTEDEDLFEHMRVEEQIQKALERKVFLPSGGSLVIDRTEAMTVVDVNTGKFTGSGGNLEETVTKNNLEAAEEIVRQLRLRDIGGVIVVGFIGMVL
;
A
#
# COMPACT_ATOMS: atom_id res chain seq x y z
N LEU A 1 34.32 -7.03 5.76
CA LEU A 1 34.22 -5.59 5.99
C LEU A 1 35.16 -5.20 7.13
N LYS A 2 35.95 -4.17 6.93
CA LYS A 2 36.84 -3.57 7.93
C LYS A 2 36.36 -2.15 8.21
N SER A 3 36.79 -1.60 9.35
CA SER A 3 36.52 -0.19 9.67
C SER A 3 37.14 0.71 8.60
N GLY A 4 36.36 1.62 8.02
CA GLY A 4 36.75 2.50 6.91
C GLY A 4 36.40 1.99 5.52
N ASP A 5 35.87 0.75 5.38
CA ASP A 5 35.39 0.26 4.09
C ASP A 5 34.10 1.01 3.68
N THR A 6 34.07 1.45 2.42
CA THR A 6 32.85 2.02 1.80
C THR A 6 31.99 0.90 1.26
N VAL A 7 30.70 0.91 1.59
CA VAL A 7 29.73 -0.11 1.17
C VAL A 7 28.47 0.54 0.62
N LEU A 8 27.92 -0.06 -0.43
CA LEU A 8 26.60 0.31 -0.95
C LEU A 8 25.53 -0.42 -0.12
N VAL A 9 24.63 0.35 0.45
CA VAL A 9 23.53 -0.16 1.28
C VAL A 9 22.21 0.50 0.91
N GLN A 10 21.13 -0.23 1.13
CA GLN A 10 19.76 0.28 1.07
C GLN A 10 19.21 0.44 2.47
N VAL A 11 18.60 1.60 2.75
CA VAL A 11 17.85 1.81 4.00
C VAL A 11 16.48 1.16 3.85
N THR A 12 16.18 0.17 4.70
CA THR A 12 14.90 -0.56 4.69
C THR A 12 13.94 -0.10 5.77
N LYS A 13 14.45 0.57 6.80
CA LYS A 13 13.66 1.24 7.83
C LYS A 13 14.39 2.49 8.31
N ASP A 14 13.64 3.55 8.47
CA ASP A 14 14.13 4.79 9.04
C ASP A 14 14.50 4.62 10.52
N PRO A 15 15.38 5.46 11.05
CA PRO A 15 15.67 5.48 12.48
C PRO A 15 14.44 5.93 13.26
N VAL A 16 14.16 5.25 14.38
CA VAL A 16 13.03 5.57 15.26
C VAL A 16 13.52 5.67 16.71
N GLY A 17 13.39 6.83 17.32
CA GLY A 17 13.87 7.07 18.69
C GLY A 17 15.37 6.78 18.81
N HIS A 18 15.74 5.85 19.69
CA HIS A 18 17.13 5.43 19.90
C HIS A 18 17.60 4.30 18.95
N LYS A 19 16.71 3.77 18.11
CA LYS A 19 17.04 2.72 17.13
C LYS A 19 17.54 3.35 15.85
N GLY A 20 18.76 3.01 15.44
CA GLY A 20 19.31 3.42 14.15
C GLY A 20 18.55 2.85 12.95
N ALA A 21 18.82 3.39 11.78
CA ALA A 21 18.26 2.90 10.52
C ALA A 21 18.63 1.42 10.29
N ARG A 22 17.72 0.66 9.66
CA ARG A 22 18.01 -0.70 9.23
C ARG A 22 18.54 -0.68 7.81
N LEU A 23 19.72 -1.24 7.63
CA LEU A 23 20.44 -1.29 6.36
C LEU A 23 20.50 -2.73 5.83
N THR A 24 20.55 -2.86 4.51
CA THR A 24 20.84 -4.11 3.81
C THR A 24 21.80 -3.85 2.65
N SER A 25 22.69 -4.78 2.39
CA SER A 25 23.53 -4.78 1.17
C SER A 25 22.83 -5.40 -0.04
N GLN A 26 21.70 -6.08 0.19
CA GLN A 26 20.89 -6.65 -0.87
C GLN A 26 19.89 -5.60 -1.36
N VAL A 27 20.26 -4.88 -2.41
CA VAL A 27 19.43 -3.83 -2.99
C VAL A 27 18.23 -4.43 -3.74
N SER A 28 17.08 -3.80 -3.58
CA SER A 28 15.88 -4.13 -4.32
C SER A 28 15.19 -2.84 -4.78
N LEU A 29 14.83 -2.76 -6.06
CA LEU A 29 14.22 -1.58 -6.66
C LEU A 29 12.76 -1.91 -7.03
N PRO A 30 11.78 -1.31 -6.32
CA PRO A 30 10.38 -1.57 -6.58
C PRO A 30 9.90 -0.85 -7.83
N GLY A 31 9.31 -1.62 -8.76
CA GLY A 31 8.55 -1.13 -9.89
C GLY A 31 7.04 -1.25 -9.66
N ARG A 32 6.28 -1.00 -10.72
CA ARG A 32 4.83 -1.18 -10.71
C ARG A 32 4.46 -2.67 -10.66
N TYR A 33 5.01 -3.46 -11.56
CA TYR A 33 4.67 -4.86 -11.76
C TYR A 33 5.64 -5.83 -11.10
N LEU A 34 6.86 -5.41 -10.88
CA LEU A 34 7.90 -6.26 -10.31
C LEU A 34 8.87 -5.48 -9.41
N VAL A 35 9.62 -6.20 -8.60
CA VAL A 35 10.76 -5.68 -7.85
C VAL A 35 12.03 -6.24 -8.50
N TYR A 36 12.92 -5.37 -8.92
CA TYR A 36 14.20 -5.74 -9.51
C TYR A 36 15.24 -5.95 -8.41
N VAL A 37 15.94 -7.09 -8.44
CA VAL A 37 16.95 -7.45 -7.44
C VAL A 37 18.29 -7.66 -8.16
N PRO A 38 19.16 -6.64 -8.18
CA PRO A 38 20.48 -6.72 -8.79
C PRO A 38 21.32 -7.82 -8.13
N GLY A 39 22.06 -8.59 -8.94
CA GLY A 39 22.88 -9.70 -8.45
C GLY A 39 22.09 -10.91 -7.92
N GLY A 40 20.78 -10.87 -8.05
CA GLY A 40 19.91 -12.00 -7.71
C GLY A 40 19.85 -13.01 -8.87
N SER A 41 19.73 -14.28 -8.53
CA SER A 41 19.51 -15.36 -9.52
C SER A 41 18.08 -15.89 -9.52
N MET A 42 17.23 -15.39 -8.64
CA MET A 42 15.87 -15.92 -8.42
C MET A 42 14.80 -15.06 -9.08
N THR A 43 13.92 -15.75 -9.83
CA THR A 43 12.62 -15.19 -10.25
C THR A 43 11.56 -15.67 -9.27
N GLY A 44 11.13 -14.77 -8.37
CA GLY A 44 9.99 -15.00 -7.49
C GLY A 44 8.70 -14.49 -8.15
N ILE A 45 7.61 -15.26 -8.06
CA ILE A 45 6.30 -14.83 -8.53
C ILE A 45 5.29 -14.96 -7.39
N SER A 46 4.49 -13.92 -7.17
CA SER A 46 3.49 -13.90 -6.11
C SER A 46 2.60 -15.15 -6.13
N ARG A 47 2.49 -15.81 -4.98
CA ARG A 47 1.62 -16.99 -4.80
C ARG A 47 0.12 -16.64 -4.85
N LYS A 48 -0.22 -15.38 -4.77
CA LYS A 48 -1.62 -14.90 -4.90
C LYS A 48 -2.12 -14.92 -6.34
N LEU A 49 -1.20 -14.99 -7.32
CA LEU A 49 -1.56 -15.06 -8.73
C LEU A 49 -2.03 -16.48 -9.12
N PRO A 50 -3.03 -16.61 -10.01
CA PRO A 50 -3.44 -17.89 -10.57
C PRO A 50 -2.28 -18.61 -11.26
N ASP A 51 -2.31 -19.96 -11.27
CA ASP A 51 -1.23 -20.77 -11.85
C ASP A 51 -0.99 -20.47 -13.33
N VAL A 52 -2.04 -20.22 -14.09
CA VAL A 52 -1.96 -19.85 -15.52
C VAL A 52 -1.18 -18.57 -15.70
N GLU A 53 -1.48 -17.54 -14.89
CA GLU A 53 -0.76 -16.27 -14.91
C GLU A 53 0.69 -16.43 -14.49
N ARG A 54 0.95 -17.22 -13.45
CA ARG A 54 2.33 -17.48 -13.02
C ARG A 54 3.17 -18.13 -14.12
N GLN A 55 2.60 -19.06 -14.88
CA GLN A 55 3.27 -19.71 -16.01
C GLN A 55 3.52 -18.71 -17.16
N ARG A 56 2.50 -17.89 -17.49
CA ARG A 56 2.62 -16.85 -18.52
C ARG A 56 3.74 -15.87 -18.17
N LEU A 57 3.72 -15.32 -16.98
CA LEU A 57 4.73 -14.36 -16.50
C LEU A 57 6.12 -14.97 -16.46
N LYS A 58 6.25 -16.22 -15.99
CA LYS A 58 7.53 -16.93 -16.00
C LYS A 58 8.12 -17.09 -17.39
N LYS A 59 7.29 -17.36 -18.41
CA LYS A 59 7.72 -17.46 -19.80
C LYS A 59 8.23 -16.12 -20.33
N ILE A 60 7.47 -15.04 -20.13
CA ILE A 60 7.87 -13.69 -20.57
C ILE A 60 9.18 -13.28 -19.91
N LEU A 61 9.32 -13.47 -18.61
CA LEU A 61 10.51 -13.03 -17.87
C LEU A 61 11.77 -13.79 -18.24
N LYS A 62 11.65 -15.08 -18.58
CA LYS A 62 12.80 -15.92 -18.96
C LYS A 62 13.59 -15.31 -20.11
N ASP A 63 12.90 -14.70 -21.07
CA ASP A 63 13.49 -14.16 -22.29
C ASP A 63 13.88 -12.66 -22.18
N ARG A 64 13.47 -12.01 -21.09
CA ARG A 64 13.60 -10.54 -20.92
C ARG A 64 14.51 -10.12 -19.76
N LEU A 65 14.82 -11.04 -18.86
CA LEU A 65 15.70 -10.70 -17.74
C LEU A 65 17.16 -10.73 -18.18
N PRO A 66 17.95 -9.69 -17.83
CA PRO A 66 19.37 -9.72 -18.03
C PRO A 66 20.03 -10.78 -17.14
N GLU A 67 21.17 -11.31 -17.61
CA GLU A 67 21.98 -12.25 -16.85
C GLU A 67 22.42 -11.63 -15.52
N GLY A 68 22.32 -12.37 -14.41
CA GLY A 68 22.69 -11.88 -13.08
C GLY A 68 21.68 -10.94 -12.44
N ALA A 69 20.45 -10.83 -12.96
CA ALA A 69 19.36 -10.10 -12.33
C ALA A 69 18.24 -11.04 -11.86
N GLY A 70 17.76 -10.80 -10.64
CA GLY A 70 16.56 -11.42 -10.11
C GLY A 70 15.37 -10.46 -10.19
N VAL A 71 14.17 -11.02 -10.16
CA VAL A 71 12.93 -10.25 -10.02
C VAL A 71 11.94 -10.95 -9.09
N ILE A 72 11.14 -10.14 -8.42
CA ILE A 72 9.97 -10.58 -7.67
C ILE A 72 8.74 -9.97 -8.34
N VAL A 73 7.92 -10.80 -8.94
CA VAL A 73 6.70 -10.37 -9.63
C VAL A 73 5.59 -10.11 -8.62
N ARG A 74 5.02 -8.92 -8.69
CA ARG A 74 3.93 -8.47 -7.82
C ARG A 74 2.57 -8.95 -8.35
N THR A 75 1.55 -8.91 -7.50
CA THR A 75 0.17 -9.22 -7.92
C THR A 75 -0.36 -8.27 -8.99
N ALA A 76 0.08 -7.02 -8.99
CA ALA A 76 -0.25 -6.02 -10.02
C ALA A 76 0.16 -6.41 -11.44
N ALA A 77 1.00 -7.44 -11.60
CA ALA A 77 1.39 -7.96 -12.91
C ALA A 77 0.32 -8.89 -13.55
N GLU A 78 -0.78 -9.18 -12.85
CA GLU A 78 -1.89 -9.93 -13.41
C GLU A 78 -2.44 -9.21 -14.65
N GLY A 79 -2.52 -9.91 -15.77
CA GLY A 79 -2.98 -9.34 -17.03
C GLY A 79 -2.01 -8.36 -17.71
N ALA A 80 -0.92 -7.94 -17.07
CA ALA A 80 0.04 -7.03 -17.67
C ALA A 80 0.63 -7.60 -18.97
N SER A 81 0.77 -6.75 -19.98
CA SER A 81 1.35 -7.09 -21.27
C SER A 81 2.86 -7.32 -21.19
N GLU A 82 3.41 -8.02 -22.17
CA GLU A 82 4.83 -8.20 -22.29
C GLU A 82 5.59 -6.88 -22.40
N THR A 83 5.00 -5.90 -23.10
CA THR A 83 5.56 -4.56 -23.26
C THR A 83 5.65 -3.82 -21.94
N GLU A 84 4.59 -3.82 -21.14
CA GLU A 84 4.57 -3.18 -19.82
C GLU A 84 5.61 -3.78 -18.87
N LEU A 85 5.69 -5.11 -18.83
CA LEU A 85 6.70 -5.80 -18.01
C LEU A 85 8.13 -5.47 -18.48
N THR A 86 8.35 -5.44 -19.80
CA THR A 86 9.66 -5.08 -20.38
C THR A 86 10.03 -3.63 -20.06
N ASN A 87 9.10 -2.71 -20.14
CA ASN A 87 9.31 -1.31 -19.80
C ASN A 87 9.67 -1.14 -18.33
N ASP A 88 8.96 -1.84 -17.44
CA ASP A 88 9.27 -1.81 -15.99
C ASP A 88 10.68 -2.35 -15.70
N ILE A 89 11.07 -3.48 -16.32
CA ILE A 89 12.41 -4.05 -16.21
C ILE A 89 13.48 -3.07 -16.71
N ASN A 90 13.30 -2.50 -17.90
CA ASN A 90 14.26 -1.59 -18.50
C ASN A 90 14.45 -0.33 -17.67
N ARG A 91 13.37 0.22 -17.15
CA ARG A 91 13.40 1.39 -16.27
C ARG A 91 14.18 1.10 -14.99
N LEU A 92 13.89 -0.02 -14.31
CA LEU A 92 14.56 -0.39 -13.07
C LEU A 92 16.04 -0.76 -13.30
N ARG A 93 16.35 -1.38 -14.44
CA ARG A 93 17.74 -1.64 -14.84
C ARG A 93 18.50 -0.34 -15.05
N SER A 94 17.96 0.60 -15.80
CA SER A 94 18.58 1.91 -16.01
C SER A 94 18.80 2.65 -14.69
N GLN A 95 17.83 2.58 -13.78
CA GLN A 95 17.96 3.16 -12.44
C GLN A 95 19.10 2.51 -11.64
N TRP A 96 19.23 1.19 -11.72
CA TRP A 96 20.34 0.48 -11.08
C TRP A 96 21.70 0.86 -11.68
N GLU A 97 21.79 0.93 -13.00
CA GLU A 97 23.00 1.36 -13.69
C GLU A 97 23.45 2.76 -13.24
N GLN A 98 22.53 3.70 -13.09
CA GLN A 98 22.82 5.04 -12.55
C GLN A 98 23.32 5.01 -11.10
N ILE A 99 22.75 4.16 -10.26
CA ILE A 99 23.21 3.99 -8.87
C ILE A 99 24.62 3.42 -8.85
N GLN A 100 24.91 2.41 -9.68
CA GLN A 100 26.24 1.81 -9.79
C GLN A 100 27.29 2.80 -10.30
N GLU A 101 26.96 3.59 -11.32
CA GLU A 101 27.84 4.63 -11.86
C GLU A 101 28.23 5.64 -10.77
N LYS A 102 27.23 6.14 -10.03
CA LYS A 102 27.48 7.05 -8.90
C LYS A 102 28.30 6.37 -7.80
N ALA A 103 27.96 5.15 -7.42
CA ALA A 103 28.68 4.42 -6.36
C ALA A 103 30.14 4.14 -6.73
N GLY A 104 30.42 3.88 -8.01
CA GLY A 104 31.77 3.65 -8.54
C GLY A 104 32.56 4.91 -8.84
N SER A 105 31.97 6.08 -8.77
CA SER A 105 32.63 7.35 -9.07
C SER A 105 33.65 7.71 -7.99
N THR A 106 34.85 8.10 -8.40
CA THR A 106 35.88 8.62 -7.48
C THR A 106 35.52 9.95 -6.83
N LYS A 107 34.47 10.62 -7.32
CA LYS A 107 33.93 11.87 -6.77
C LYS A 107 32.94 11.65 -5.63
N THR A 108 32.41 10.44 -5.51
CA THR A 108 31.45 10.07 -4.46
C THR A 108 32.17 9.91 -3.12
N LEU A 109 31.78 10.71 -2.17
CA LEU A 109 32.33 10.71 -0.80
C LEU A 109 31.30 10.09 0.14
N ALA A 110 31.63 8.95 0.72
CA ALA A 110 30.75 8.31 1.70
C ALA A 110 30.72 9.09 3.04
N PRO A 111 29.54 9.25 3.69
CA PRO A 111 28.22 8.77 3.25
C PRO A 111 27.55 9.70 2.23
N GLU A 112 27.05 9.15 1.14
CA GLU A 112 26.35 9.92 0.10
C GLU A 112 25.04 9.24 -0.30
N LEU A 113 23.97 10.03 -0.49
CA LEU A 113 22.68 9.57 -0.99
C LEU A 113 22.76 9.40 -2.52
N LEU A 114 22.77 8.16 -2.98
CA LEU A 114 22.88 7.85 -4.40
C LEU A 114 21.52 7.86 -5.09
N TYR A 115 20.49 7.43 -4.39
CA TYR A 115 19.11 7.37 -4.86
C TYR A 115 18.13 7.49 -3.68
N ALA A 116 17.10 8.28 -3.86
CA ALA A 116 15.97 8.35 -2.95
C ALA A 116 14.72 7.77 -3.63
N GLU A 117 13.92 7.03 -2.88
CA GLU A 117 12.62 6.59 -3.34
C GLU A 117 11.73 7.79 -3.65
N PRO A 118 10.81 7.71 -4.64
CA PRO A 118 9.86 8.76 -4.92
C PRO A 118 9.06 9.17 -3.68
N ASP A 119 8.52 10.37 -3.70
CA ASP A 119 7.64 10.85 -2.63
C ASP A 119 6.42 9.93 -2.42
N LEU A 120 5.71 10.14 -1.32
CA LEU A 120 4.57 9.31 -0.94
C LEU A 120 3.46 9.33 -2.00
N THR A 121 3.28 10.44 -2.70
CA THR A 121 2.28 10.60 -3.76
C THR A 121 2.57 9.64 -4.92
N ILE A 122 3.78 9.66 -5.44
CA ILE A 122 4.20 8.76 -6.53
C ILE A 122 4.23 7.30 -6.08
N LYS A 123 4.64 7.03 -4.83
CA LYS A 123 4.57 5.67 -4.26
C LYS A 123 3.12 5.17 -4.23
N THR A 124 2.18 6.01 -3.82
CA THR A 124 0.76 5.65 -3.77
C THR A 124 0.21 5.37 -5.17
N VAL A 125 0.53 6.21 -6.15
CA VAL A 125 0.15 5.96 -7.55
C VAL A 125 0.74 4.64 -8.05
N ARG A 126 2.01 4.39 -7.80
CA ARG A 126 2.69 3.15 -8.21
C ARG A 126 2.08 1.89 -7.58
N ASP A 127 1.75 1.95 -6.29
CA ASP A 127 1.42 0.76 -5.52
C ASP A 127 -0.09 0.52 -5.37
N VAL A 128 -0.91 1.55 -5.53
CA VAL A 128 -2.36 1.51 -5.27
C VAL A 128 -3.19 1.74 -6.53
N PHE A 129 -2.83 2.73 -7.36
CA PHE A 129 -3.62 3.09 -8.53
C PHE A 129 -3.50 2.03 -9.64
N ASN A 130 -4.61 1.38 -9.95
CA ASN A 130 -4.71 0.32 -10.95
C ASN A 130 -6.05 0.37 -11.69
N GLU A 131 -6.33 -0.64 -12.51
CA GLU A 131 -7.52 -0.76 -13.35
C GLU A 131 -8.84 -0.88 -12.57
N ASP A 132 -8.79 -1.20 -11.28
CA ASP A 132 -9.98 -1.28 -10.41
C ASP A 132 -10.55 0.11 -10.07
N PHE A 133 -9.75 1.17 -10.26
CA PHE A 133 -10.18 2.55 -10.01
C PHE A 133 -10.80 3.14 -11.28
N THR A 134 -11.96 3.75 -11.16
CA THR A 134 -12.63 4.46 -12.26
C THR A 134 -11.96 5.78 -12.58
N ALA A 135 -11.45 6.47 -11.57
CA ALA A 135 -10.74 7.74 -11.73
C ALA A 135 -9.76 7.99 -10.57
N MET A 136 -8.75 8.80 -10.86
CA MET A 136 -7.93 9.49 -9.88
C MET A 136 -8.06 10.99 -10.11
N VAL A 137 -8.64 11.69 -9.13
CA VAL A 137 -8.82 13.14 -9.18
C VAL A 137 -7.69 13.82 -8.42
N VAL A 138 -7.02 14.76 -9.05
CA VAL A 138 -5.83 15.43 -8.51
C VAL A 138 -6.04 16.93 -8.47
N GLN A 139 -5.84 17.53 -7.29
CA GLN A 139 -5.83 18.97 -7.06
C GLN A 139 -4.40 19.47 -6.84
N GLY A 140 -4.07 20.62 -7.42
CA GLY A 140 -2.77 21.27 -7.34
C GLY A 140 -1.88 21.01 -8.55
N GLU A 141 -1.26 22.08 -9.08
CA GLU A 141 -0.48 22.01 -10.32
C GLU A 141 0.73 21.09 -10.21
N GLN A 142 1.52 21.26 -9.16
CA GLN A 142 2.73 20.44 -8.98
C GLN A 142 2.41 18.95 -8.78
N ALA A 143 1.34 18.64 -8.05
CA ALA A 143 0.89 17.26 -7.87
C ALA A 143 0.42 16.67 -9.20
N TRP A 144 -0.37 17.44 -9.97
CA TRP A 144 -0.82 17.04 -11.29
C TRP A 144 0.35 16.73 -12.22
N ASP A 145 1.29 17.66 -12.39
CA ASP A 145 2.42 17.51 -13.30
C ASP A 145 3.27 16.28 -12.97
N ASN A 146 3.52 16.04 -11.68
CA ASN A 146 4.29 14.89 -11.22
C ASN A 146 3.57 13.57 -11.48
N ILE A 147 2.27 13.51 -11.19
CA ILE A 147 1.46 12.30 -11.36
C ILE A 147 1.23 12.02 -12.85
N GLU A 148 0.87 13.02 -13.63
CA GLU A 148 0.65 12.88 -15.07
C GLU A 148 1.92 12.40 -15.77
N ALA A 149 3.07 13.00 -15.48
CA ALA A 149 4.35 12.58 -16.03
C ALA A 149 4.66 11.12 -15.65
N TYR A 150 4.44 10.75 -14.39
CA TYR A 150 4.67 9.37 -13.93
C TYR A 150 3.76 8.38 -14.64
N VAL A 151 2.43 8.65 -14.68
CA VAL A 151 1.44 7.74 -15.29
C VAL A 151 1.67 7.61 -16.78
N THR A 152 1.93 8.72 -17.48
CA THR A 152 2.24 8.71 -18.93
C THR A 152 3.40 7.78 -19.26
N TYR A 153 4.42 7.75 -18.39
CA TYR A 153 5.62 6.96 -18.63
C TYR A 153 5.54 5.51 -18.19
N VAL A 154 4.83 5.26 -17.07
CA VAL A 154 4.85 3.96 -16.37
C VAL A 154 3.57 3.16 -16.57
N ALA A 155 2.42 3.81 -16.73
CA ALA A 155 1.12 3.19 -16.88
C ALA A 155 0.21 3.99 -17.81
N PRO A 156 0.56 4.12 -19.11
CA PRO A 156 -0.17 4.95 -20.07
C PRO A 156 -1.64 4.57 -20.22
N ASP A 157 -1.99 3.32 -19.98
CA ASP A 157 -3.39 2.82 -20.06
C ASP A 157 -4.29 3.39 -18.96
N LEU A 158 -3.68 3.94 -17.89
CA LEU A 158 -4.41 4.61 -16.80
C LEU A 158 -4.54 6.13 -17.00
N LEU A 159 -3.93 6.69 -18.05
CA LEU A 159 -3.92 8.13 -18.28
C LEU A 159 -5.33 8.70 -18.43
N ASP A 160 -6.22 8.00 -19.13
CA ASP A 160 -7.63 8.41 -19.33
C ASP A 160 -8.44 8.44 -18.02
N ARG A 161 -7.92 7.85 -16.97
CA ARG A 161 -8.52 7.85 -15.63
C ARG A 161 -8.02 8.97 -14.73
N LEU A 162 -7.01 9.72 -15.17
CA LEU A 162 -6.56 10.91 -14.47
C LEU A 162 -7.50 12.09 -14.75
N GLN A 163 -7.90 12.77 -13.70
CA GLN A 163 -8.76 13.95 -13.79
C GLN A 163 -8.15 15.09 -12.97
N ARG A 164 -7.95 16.23 -13.61
CA ARG A 164 -7.49 17.42 -12.94
C ARG A 164 -8.68 18.15 -12.30
N TRP A 165 -8.56 18.43 -11.00
CA TRP A 165 -9.52 19.27 -10.31
C TRP A 165 -9.24 20.74 -10.60
N THR A 166 -10.21 21.44 -11.18
CA THR A 166 -10.05 22.83 -11.64
C THR A 166 -10.98 23.82 -10.93
N GLU A 167 -11.84 23.31 -10.04
CA GLU A 167 -12.76 24.15 -9.28
C GLU A 167 -12.04 24.88 -8.14
N ASP A 168 -12.60 26.04 -7.72
CA ASP A 168 -12.04 26.85 -6.63
C ASP A 168 -12.23 26.19 -5.26
N GLU A 169 -13.25 25.34 -5.12
CA GLU A 169 -13.53 24.57 -3.91
C GLU A 169 -12.48 23.49 -3.68
N ASP A 170 -12.13 23.24 -2.43
CA ASP A 170 -11.23 22.14 -2.09
C ASP A 170 -11.85 20.78 -2.46
N LEU A 171 -11.06 19.94 -3.14
CA LEU A 171 -11.50 18.62 -3.61
C LEU A 171 -11.98 17.72 -2.45
N PHE A 172 -11.30 17.76 -1.31
CA PHE A 172 -11.65 16.94 -0.16
C PHE A 172 -12.94 17.38 0.50
N GLU A 173 -13.19 18.71 0.54
CA GLU A 173 -14.45 19.27 1.00
C GLU A 173 -15.58 18.87 0.06
N HIS A 174 -15.41 19.08 -1.26
CA HIS A 174 -16.39 18.74 -2.27
C HIS A 174 -16.82 17.26 -2.22
N MET A 175 -15.84 16.37 -2.12
CA MET A 175 -16.07 14.92 -2.03
C MET A 175 -16.41 14.46 -0.61
N ARG A 176 -16.51 15.37 0.37
CA ARG A 176 -16.75 15.07 1.79
C ARG A 176 -15.74 14.06 2.38
N VAL A 177 -14.51 14.05 1.87
CA VAL A 177 -13.43 13.16 2.33
C VAL A 177 -12.99 13.55 3.74
N GLU A 178 -12.90 14.86 4.03
CA GLU A 178 -12.56 15.37 5.37
C GLU A 178 -13.51 14.84 6.45
N GLU A 179 -14.82 14.91 6.21
CA GLU A 179 -15.83 14.38 7.13
C GLU A 179 -15.67 12.85 7.34
N GLN A 180 -15.36 12.12 6.29
CA GLN A 180 -15.14 10.67 6.37
C GLN A 180 -13.89 10.33 7.18
N ILE A 181 -12.81 11.12 7.02
CA ILE A 181 -11.59 10.98 7.82
C ILE A 181 -11.88 11.27 9.29
N GLN A 182 -12.56 12.37 9.59
CA GLN A 182 -12.95 12.73 10.97
C GLN A 182 -13.78 11.61 11.61
N LYS A 183 -14.78 11.11 10.89
CA LYS A 183 -15.61 10.00 11.35
C LYS A 183 -14.79 8.71 11.56
N ALA A 184 -13.81 8.45 10.72
CA ALA A 184 -12.92 7.29 10.86
C ALA A 184 -11.98 7.40 12.08
N LEU A 185 -11.74 8.61 12.59
CA LEU A 185 -10.94 8.85 13.79
C LEU A 185 -11.77 8.84 15.08
N GLU A 186 -13.10 8.85 15.00
CA GLU A 186 -13.97 8.80 16.16
C GLU A 186 -13.82 7.48 16.92
N ARG A 187 -13.82 7.57 18.25
CA ARG A 187 -13.76 6.41 19.15
C ARG A 187 -15.02 5.53 19.02
N LYS A 188 -16.18 6.15 18.74
CA LYS A 188 -17.48 5.49 18.68
C LYS A 188 -17.97 5.34 17.25
N VAL A 189 -18.41 4.15 16.88
CA VAL A 189 -19.02 3.84 15.58
C VAL A 189 -20.44 3.36 15.78
N PHE A 190 -21.39 3.95 15.06
CA PHE A 190 -22.80 3.55 15.14
C PHE A 190 -23.10 2.41 14.17
N LEU A 191 -23.95 1.49 14.62
CA LEU A 191 -24.44 0.37 13.82
C LEU A 191 -25.83 0.67 13.26
N PRO A 192 -26.22 0.06 12.11
CA PRO A 192 -27.54 0.27 11.50
C PRO A 192 -28.70 -0.06 12.44
N SER A 193 -28.55 -1.06 13.30
CA SER A 193 -29.56 -1.45 14.31
C SER A 193 -29.69 -0.47 15.47
N GLY A 194 -28.91 0.59 15.52
CA GLY A 194 -28.86 1.56 16.62
C GLY A 194 -27.87 1.21 17.72
N GLY A 195 -27.19 0.08 17.64
CA GLY A 195 -26.06 -0.25 18.50
C GLY A 195 -24.82 0.56 18.18
N SER A 196 -23.73 0.30 18.85
CA SER A 196 -22.46 0.99 18.61
C SER A 196 -21.26 0.15 19.01
N LEU A 197 -20.15 0.45 18.37
CA LEU A 197 -18.82 -0.01 18.75
C LEU A 197 -18.08 1.11 19.48
N VAL A 198 -17.25 0.75 20.45
CA VAL A 198 -16.26 1.62 21.06
C VAL A 198 -14.90 1.01 20.83
N ILE A 199 -14.02 1.73 20.13
CA ILE A 199 -12.71 1.22 19.75
C ILE A 199 -11.66 1.98 20.55
N ASP A 200 -10.94 1.26 21.41
CA ASP A 200 -9.89 1.79 22.28
C ASP A 200 -8.55 1.11 22.01
N ARG A 201 -7.51 1.92 21.95
CA ARG A 201 -6.14 1.42 21.84
C ARG A 201 -5.48 1.44 23.21
N THR A 202 -4.94 0.30 23.60
CA THR A 202 -4.09 0.17 24.79
C THR A 202 -2.62 0.12 24.36
N GLU A 203 -1.70 -0.01 25.29
CA GLU A 203 -0.28 -0.14 25.00
C GLU A 203 0.04 -1.36 24.12
N ALA A 204 -0.63 -2.50 24.33
CA ALA A 204 -0.32 -3.76 23.67
C ALA A 204 -1.38 -4.29 22.72
N MET A 205 -2.61 -3.78 22.78
CA MET A 205 -3.72 -4.31 22.02
C MET A 205 -4.77 -3.25 21.70
N THR A 206 -5.68 -3.56 20.77
CA THR A 206 -6.89 -2.79 20.54
C THR A 206 -8.07 -3.53 21.15
N VAL A 207 -8.94 -2.82 21.85
CA VAL A 207 -10.16 -3.37 22.45
C VAL A 207 -11.35 -2.77 21.72
N VAL A 208 -12.29 -3.62 21.34
CA VAL A 208 -13.55 -3.21 20.71
C VAL A 208 -14.69 -3.69 21.59
N ASP A 209 -15.44 -2.76 22.15
CA ASP A 209 -16.63 -3.03 22.95
C ASP A 209 -17.89 -2.85 22.09
N VAL A 210 -18.78 -3.82 22.12
CA VAL A 210 -20.04 -3.83 21.37
C VAL A 210 -21.18 -3.50 22.30
N ASN A 211 -21.91 -2.44 21.98
CA ASN A 211 -23.02 -1.95 22.77
C ASN A 211 -24.35 -2.02 22.00
N THR A 212 -25.43 -2.43 22.66
CA THR A 212 -26.79 -2.21 22.14
C THR A 212 -27.16 -0.73 22.29
N GLY A 213 -27.92 -0.21 21.32
CA GLY A 213 -28.52 1.11 21.47
C GLY A 213 -29.65 1.12 22.51
N LYS A 214 -30.32 2.25 22.64
CA LYS A 214 -31.58 2.39 23.45
C LYS A 214 -32.75 1.58 22.85
N PHE A 215 -32.48 0.73 21.87
CA PHE A 215 -33.52 -0.08 21.25
C PHE A 215 -33.90 -1.22 22.16
N THR A 216 -34.82 -0.89 23.09
CA THR A 216 -35.66 -1.87 23.71
C THR A 216 -36.78 -2.17 22.72
N GLY A 217 -36.57 -3.27 21.95
CA GLY A 217 -37.45 -3.61 20.84
C GLY A 217 -38.94 -3.50 21.19
N SER A 218 -39.71 -2.91 20.32
CA SER A 218 -41.16 -3.03 20.31
C SER A 218 -41.51 -4.49 19.98
N GLY A 219 -41.67 -5.33 21.00
CA GLY A 219 -42.26 -6.66 20.90
C GLY A 219 -41.44 -7.76 20.26
N GLY A 220 -40.16 -7.54 19.97
CA GLY A 220 -39.25 -8.54 19.43
C GLY A 220 -38.47 -9.28 20.52
N ASN A 221 -38.05 -10.50 20.23
CA ASN A 221 -37.21 -11.31 21.09
C ASN A 221 -35.87 -10.58 21.34
N LEU A 222 -35.51 -10.37 22.62
CA LEU A 222 -34.27 -9.73 23.01
C LEU A 222 -33.03 -10.42 22.37
N GLU A 223 -33.07 -11.76 22.28
CA GLU A 223 -32.03 -12.56 21.69
C GLU A 223 -31.83 -12.28 20.18
N GLU A 224 -32.92 -12.13 19.44
CA GLU A 224 -32.87 -11.79 18.02
C GLU A 224 -32.22 -10.42 17.81
N THR A 225 -32.55 -9.44 18.65
CA THR A 225 -31.96 -8.11 18.61
C THR A 225 -30.47 -8.14 18.91
N VAL A 226 -30.05 -8.89 19.94
CA VAL A 226 -28.65 -9.05 20.32
C VAL A 226 -27.86 -9.77 19.22
N THR A 227 -28.44 -10.85 18.69
CA THR A 227 -27.79 -11.60 17.58
C THR A 227 -27.58 -10.72 16.38
N LYS A 228 -28.61 -9.98 15.96
CA LYS A 228 -28.49 -9.05 14.81
C LYS A 228 -27.44 -7.98 15.08
N ASN A 229 -27.47 -7.38 16.27
CA ASN A 229 -26.48 -6.36 16.63
C ASN A 229 -25.05 -6.91 16.63
N ASN A 230 -24.81 -8.11 17.11
CA ASN A 230 -23.51 -8.77 17.11
C ASN A 230 -23.03 -9.11 15.67
N LEU A 231 -23.92 -9.52 14.78
CA LEU A 231 -23.58 -9.76 13.37
C LEU A 231 -23.20 -8.46 12.66
N GLU A 232 -23.98 -7.41 12.81
CA GLU A 232 -23.66 -6.08 12.29
C GLU A 232 -22.34 -5.56 12.87
N ALA A 233 -22.11 -5.79 14.17
CA ALA A 233 -20.86 -5.43 14.82
C ALA A 233 -19.66 -6.16 14.20
N ALA A 234 -19.78 -7.46 13.96
CA ALA A 234 -18.71 -8.24 13.36
C ALA A 234 -18.30 -7.72 11.96
N GLU A 235 -19.27 -7.40 11.12
CA GLU A 235 -19.02 -6.82 9.80
C GLU A 235 -18.37 -5.44 9.90
N GLU A 236 -18.91 -4.58 10.76
CA GLU A 236 -18.41 -3.21 10.92
C GLU A 236 -17.00 -3.20 11.54
N ILE A 237 -16.70 -4.08 12.50
CA ILE A 237 -15.36 -4.22 13.06
C ILE A 237 -14.34 -4.50 11.94
N VAL A 238 -14.62 -5.42 11.03
CA VAL A 238 -13.70 -5.72 9.90
C VAL A 238 -13.47 -4.49 9.03
N ARG A 239 -14.53 -3.72 8.73
CA ARG A 239 -14.40 -2.47 7.97
C ARG A 239 -13.53 -1.45 8.70
N GLN A 240 -13.76 -1.26 10.00
CA GLN A 240 -13.03 -0.30 10.83
C GLN A 240 -11.56 -0.69 11.01
N LEU A 241 -11.25 -1.97 11.17
CA LEU A 241 -9.86 -2.45 11.24
C LEU A 241 -9.10 -2.16 9.95
N ARG A 242 -9.74 -2.35 8.79
CA ARG A 242 -9.14 -2.05 7.49
C ARG A 242 -8.99 -0.54 7.27
N LEU A 243 -10.05 0.24 7.55
CA LEU A 243 -10.05 1.70 7.36
C LEU A 243 -9.00 2.39 8.22
N ARG A 244 -8.83 1.94 9.46
CA ARG A 244 -7.90 2.53 10.44
C ARG A 244 -6.52 1.89 10.44
N ASP A 245 -6.26 0.93 9.56
CA ASP A 245 -5.01 0.16 9.50
C ASP A 245 -4.62 -0.45 10.87
N ILE A 246 -5.61 -1.01 11.58
CA ILE A 246 -5.41 -1.62 12.89
C ILE A 246 -5.00 -3.08 12.74
N GLY A 247 -3.83 -3.41 13.29
CA GLY A 247 -3.30 -4.76 13.35
C GLY A 247 -2.85 -5.14 14.76
N GLY A 248 -2.29 -6.34 14.88
CA GLY A 248 -1.83 -6.88 16.16
C GLY A 248 -2.90 -7.64 16.92
N VAL A 249 -2.87 -7.59 18.26
CA VAL A 249 -3.86 -8.25 19.11
C VAL A 249 -5.11 -7.38 19.21
N ILE A 250 -6.26 -7.94 18.88
CA ILE A 250 -7.55 -7.27 18.92
C ILE A 250 -8.49 -8.11 19.79
N VAL A 251 -9.04 -7.51 20.82
CA VAL A 251 -10.01 -8.13 21.72
C VAL A 251 -11.39 -7.53 21.47
N VAL A 252 -12.36 -8.37 21.18
CA VAL A 252 -13.74 -7.94 20.91
C VAL A 252 -14.66 -8.45 22.00
N GLY A 253 -15.35 -7.53 22.67
CA GLY A 253 -16.39 -7.82 23.64
C GLY A 253 -17.76 -7.81 22.97
N PHE A 254 -18.23 -8.95 22.46
CA PHE A 254 -19.60 -9.08 21.97
C PHE A 254 -20.61 -9.09 23.12
N ILE A 255 -21.85 -8.70 22.82
CA ILE A 255 -22.92 -8.75 23.79
C ILE A 255 -23.25 -10.21 24.09
N GLY A 256 -23.31 -10.55 25.36
CA GLY A 256 -23.66 -11.91 25.80
C GLY A 256 -25.04 -12.32 25.30
N MET A 257 -25.11 -13.50 24.69
CA MET A 257 -26.39 -14.16 24.33
C MET A 257 -26.73 -15.18 25.40
N VAL A 258 -28.00 -15.23 25.78
CA VAL A 258 -28.48 -16.29 26.64
C VAL A 258 -28.74 -17.51 25.77
N LEU A 259 -28.06 -18.62 26.09
CA LEU A 259 -28.27 -19.91 25.43
C LEU A 259 -29.52 -20.59 25.95
#